data_16f8d85c1c0a8438323c334683e9701b
#
_entry.id   16f8d85c1c0a8438323c334683e9701b
#
_cell.length_a   1.000
_cell.length_b   1.000
_cell.length_c   1.000
_cell.angle_alpha   90.00
_cell.angle_beta   90.00
_cell.angle_gamma   90.00
#
_symmetry.space_group_name_H-M   'P 1'
#
loop_
_entity.id
_entity.type
_entity.pdbx_description
1 polymer ?
#
loop_
_entity_poly.entity_id
_entity_poly.type
_entity_poly.pdbx_seq_one_letter_code
_entity_poly.pdbx_strand_id
1 'polypeptide(L)'
;MILQSAADGGKDSPQFVIKQTEHGALCGKFAKHFGNEKFEQPFPRDEVVDVIRCHDNGWLADDENPSLDPDTRLPYNVLATPRSKLFATSRKSPDYNEKLHPYCGLISSMHSWGLYNGRYGLSDKILVDFIEDEFQDEMNGMLEGELVRQGKLISALNENPDTAEWAEKARAFANYKLLQFCDTLALYFNLTPEGTREETSFANVPMDVNMDVSVSIKPLGDSTYSLNPYPFDDDPLKVFFEGRYLQPFA
;
A
#
# COMPACT_ATOMS: atom_id res chain seq x y z
N MET A 1 -2.70 -5.13 -11.35
CA MET A 1 -2.90 -3.80 -11.99
C MET A 1 -3.93 -2.99 -11.22
N ILE A 2 -3.85 -1.67 -11.28
CA ILE A 2 -4.90 -0.76 -10.80
C ILE A 2 -5.57 -0.16 -12.05
N LEU A 3 -6.89 -0.26 -12.13
CA LEU A 3 -7.67 0.36 -13.19
C LEU A 3 -8.37 1.58 -12.60
N GLN A 4 -8.00 2.75 -13.11
CA GLN A 4 -8.70 3.98 -12.78
C GLN A 4 -10.04 4.00 -13.51
N SER A 5 -11.12 4.32 -12.83
CA SER A 5 -12.45 4.45 -13.44
C SER A 5 -12.41 5.43 -14.61
N ALA A 6 -13.15 5.13 -15.68
CA ALA A 6 -13.26 6.08 -16.79
C ALA A 6 -13.91 7.39 -16.31
N ALA A 7 -13.39 8.53 -16.75
CA ALA A 7 -13.85 9.85 -16.31
C ALA A 7 -15.31 10.13 -16.64
N ASP A 8 -15.83 9.52 -17.73
CA ASP A 8 -17.22 9.60 -18.16
C ASP A 8 -18.13 8.50 -17.57
N GLY A 9 -17.57 7.60 -16.74
CA GLY A 9 -18.26 6.46 -16.16
C GLY A 9 -18.63 5.37 -17.16
N GLY A 10 -18.21 5.49 -18.42
CA GLY A 10 -18.49 4.52 -19.47
C GLY A 10 -17.64 3.26 -19.33
N LYS A 11 -18.29 2.08 -19.23
CA LYS A 11 -17.58 0.80 -19.16
C LYS A 11 -16.87 0.43 -20.47
N ASP A 12 -17.28 1.02 -21.59
CA ASP A 12 -16.68 0.83 -22.91
C ASP A 12 -15.64 1.92 -23.24
N SER A 13 -15.44 2.89 -22.33
CA SER A 13 -14.47 3.96 -22.49
C SER A 13 -13.06 3.51 -22.14
N PRO A 14 -12.00 4.12 -22.71
CA PRO A 14 -10.63 3.82 -22.37
C PRO A 14 -10.39 3.98 -20.85
N GLN A 15 -9.78 2.97 -20.22
CA GLN A 15 -9.42 3.01 -18.82
C GLN A 15 -7.93 3.26 -18.67
N PHE A 16 -7.57 4.09 -17.70
CA PHE A 16 -6.18 4.32 -17.35
C PHE A 16 -5.69 3.21 -16.44
N VAL A 17 -4.73 2.43 -16.90
CA VAL A 17 -4.22 1.24 -16.24
C VAL A 17 -2.82 1.52 -15.70
N ILE A 18 -2.63 1.28 -14.41
CA ILE A 18 -1.40 1.53 -13.66
C ILE A 18 -0.86 0.19 -13.15
N LYS A 19 0.45 -0.02 -13.28
CA LYS A 19 1.12 -1.17 -12.69
C LYS A 19 1.17 -1.05 -11.17
N GLN A 20 1.16 -2.17 -10.45
CA GLN A 20 1.36 -2.17 -8.99
C GLN A 20 2.76 -1.65 -8.61
N THR A 21 3.75 -1.90 -9.46
CA THR A 21 5.09 -1.34 -9.27
C THR A 21 5.15 0.18 -9.42
N GLU A 22 4.34 0.78 -10.29
CA GLU A 22 4.21 2.24 -10.42
C GLU A 22 3.48 2.85 -9.22
N HIS A 23 2.43 2.18 -8.75
CA HIS A 23 1.77 2.53 -7.49
C HIS A 23 2.76 2.50 -6.32
N GLY A 24 3.52 1.41 -6.16
CA GLY A 24 4.56 1.31 -5.14
C GLY A 24 5.64 2.39 -5.28
N ALA A 25 6.05 2.73 -6.50
CA ALA A 25 7.00 3.81 -6.74
C ALA A 25 6.47 5.17 -6.26
N LEU A 26 5.17 5.46 -6.45
CA LEU A 26 4.52 6.66 -5.91
C LEU A 26 4.49 6.63 -4.38
N CYS A 27 4.12 5.50 -3.76
CA CYS A 27 4.17 5.33 -2.30
C CYS A 27 5.58 5.60 -1.75
N GLY A 28 6.61 5.08 -2.40
CA GLY A 28 8.01 5.30 -2.02
C GLY A 28 8.44 6.77 -2.13
N LYS A 29 7.90 7.53 -3.09
CA LYS A 29 8.13 8.97 -3.17
C LYS A 29 7.52 9.72 -1.98
N PHE A 30 6.30 9.38 -1.58
CA PHE A 30 5.68 9.95 -0.38
C PHE A 30 6.50 9.60 0.87
N ALA A 31 6.89 8.34 1.05
CA ALA A 31 7.70 7.91 2.19
C ALA A 31 9.06 8.61 2.24
N LYS A 32 9.71 8.81 1.09
CA LYS A 32 11.00 9.48 0.98
C LYS A 32 10.95 10.93 1.46
N HIS A 33 9.85 11.63 1.21
CA HIS A 33 9.65 13.03 1.58
C HIS A 33 8.88 13.19 2.89
N PHE A 34 8.46 12.10 3.53
CA PHE A 34 7.75 12.17 4.79
C PHE A 34 8.67 12.62 5.94
N GLY A 35 8.18 13.56 6.74
CA GLY A 35 8.86 14.13 7.90
C GLY A 35 9.19 15.60 7.71
N ASN A 36 8.99 16.37 8.76
CA ASN A 36 9.30 17.81 8.85
C ASN A 36 9.33 18.22 10.33
N GLU A 37 9.23 19.51 10.64
CA GLU A 37 9.24 19.99 12.03
C GLU A 37 8.11 19.43 12.93
N LYS A 38 7.01 18.91 12.32
CA LYS A 38 5.84 18.35 13.03
C LYS A 38 5.75 16.83 12.95
N PHE A 39 6.35 16.24 11.94
CA PHE A 39 6.29 14.80 11.65
C PHE A 39 7.69 14.21 11.74
N GLU A 40 7.87 13.19 12.56
CA GLU A 40 9.12 12.44 12.65
C GLU A 40 9.41 11.75 11.32
N GLN A 41 10.67 11.80 10.87
CA GLN A 41 11.10 11.01 9.72
C GLN A 41 11.05 9.53 10.06
N PRO A 42 10.75 8.65 9.08
CA PRO A 42 10.76 7.22 9.31
C PRO A 42 12.14 6.74 9.77
N PHE A 43 12.17 5.81 10.71
CA PHE A 43 13.40 5.18 11.20
C PHE A 43 13.19 3.68 11.38
N PRO A 44 14.09 2.84 10.82
CA PRO A 44 15.22 3.17 9.92
C PRO A 44 14.71 3.71 8.57
N ARG A 45 15.36 4.78 8.07
CA ARG A 45 14.82 5.52 6.91
C ARG A 45 14.84 4.73 5.63
N ASP A 46 16.00 4.19 5.27
CA ASP A 46 16.19 3.54 3.97
C ASP A 46 15.33 2.27 3.85
N GLU A 47 15.29 1.45 4.88
CA GLU A 47 14.47 0.22 4.91
C GLU A 47 12.98 0.53 4.88
N VAL A 48 12.52 1.60 5.57
CA VAL A 48 11.11 2.00 5.55
C VAL A 48 10.71 2.55 4.18
N VAL A 49 11.54 3.38 3.57
CA VAL A 49 11.29 3.88 2.20
C VAL A 49 11.28 2.73 1.21
N ASP A 50 12.22 1.79 1.33
CA ASP A 50 12.31 0.63 0.42
C ASP A 50 11.11 -0.31 0.58
N VAL A 51 10.68 -0.65 1.80
CA VAL A 51 9.51 -1.50 1.98
C VAL A 51 8.23 -0.83 1.49
N ILE A 52 8.06 0.47 1.71
CA ILE A 52 6.89 1.21 1.22
C ILE A 52 6.89 1.25 -0.31
N ARG A 53 8.04 1.45 -0.94
CA ARG A 53 8.19 1.41 -2.39
C ARG A 53 7.93 0.03 -2.99
N CYS A 54 8.26 -1.04 -2.27
CA CYS A 54 8.22 -2.42 -2.75
C CYS A 54 7.11 -3.27 -2.13
N HIS A 55 6.18 -2.68 -1.35
CA HIS A 55 5.18 -3.44 -0.59
C HIS A 55 4.31 -4.34 -1.49
N ASP A 56 4.09 -3.95 -2.72
CA ASP A 56 3.31 -4.67 -3.72
C ASP A 56 4.16 -5.45 -4.76
N ASN A 57 5.47 -5.66 -4.52
CA ASN A 57 6.33 -6.36 -5.48
C ASN A 57 6.02 -7.86 -5.64
N GLY A 58 5.11 -8.42 -4.85
CA GLY A 58 4.48 -9.71 -5.13
C GLY A 58 3.71 -9.74 -6.47
N TRP A 59 3.33 -8.56 -7.00
CA TRP A 59 2.62 -8.39 -8.26
C TRP A 59 3.53 -8.25 -9.49
N LEU A 60 4.86 -8.27 -9.37
CA LEU A 60 5.80 -8.06 -10.48
C LEU A 60 5.49 -8.95 -11.70
N ALA A 61 5.24 -10.24 -11.49
CA ALA A 61 4.94 -11.17 -12.58
C ALA A 61 3.62 -10.83 -13.30
N ASP A 62 2.65 -10.27 -12.55
CA ASP A 62 1.37 -9.81 -13.09
C ASP A 62 1.48 -8.48 -13.82
N ASP A 63 2.36 -7.61 -13.39
CA ASP A 63 2.67 -6.37 -14.08
C ASP A 63 3.35 -6.60 -15.44
N GLU A 64 4.12 -7.70 -15.56
CA GLU A 64 4.77 -8.12 -16.80
C GLU A 64 3.83 -8.90 -17.73
N ASN A 65 3.00 -9.78 -17.17
CA ASN A 65 2.09 -10.63 -17.91
C ASN A 65 0.72 -10.72 -17.21
N PRO A 66 -0.12 -9.68 -17.35
CA PRO A 66 -1.39 -9.59 -16.64
C PRO A 66 -2.40 -10.64 -17.11
N SER A 67 -3.12 -11.24 -16.15
CA SER A 67 -4.34 -11.97 -16.46
C SER A 67 -5.43 -11.00 -16.88
N LEU A 68 -6.16 -11.36 -17.93
CA LEU A 68 -7.23 -10.52 -18.47
C LEU A 68 -8.59 -10.98 -17.93
N ASP A 69 -9.41 -10.01 -17.61
CA ASP A 69 -10.82 -10.20 -17.34
C ASP A 69 -11.50 -10.69 -18.65
N PRO A 70 -12.22 -11.82 -18.63
CA PRO A 70 -12.80 -12.40 -19.83
C PRO A 70 -13.88 -11.51 -20.48
N ASP A 71 -14.54 -10.66 -19.70
CA ASP A 71 -15.65 -9.83 -20.16
C ASP A 71 -15.16 -8.54 -20.82
N THR A 72 -14.14 -7.89 -20.22
CA THR A 72 -13.61 -6.61 -20.68
C THR A 72 -12.36 -6.74 -21.54
N ARG A 73 -11.66 -7.87 -21.44
CA ARG A 73 -10.34 -8.11 -22.05
C ARG A 73 -9.26 -7.13 -21.54
N LEU A 74 -9.54 -6.39 -20.48
CA LEU A 74 -8.57 -5.60 -19.75
C LEU A 74 -7.88 -6.45 -18.65
N PRO A 75 -6.71 -6.05 -18.17
CA PRO A 75 -6.15 -6.63 -16.95
C PRO A 75 -7.17 -6.58 -15.81
N TYR A 76 -7.19 -7.61 -14.94
CA TYR A 76 -8.00 -7.52 -13.74
C TYR A 76 -7.60 -6.31 -12.90
N ASN A 77 -8.59 -5.55 -12.43
CA ASN A 77 -8.38 -4.60 -11.34
C ASN A 77 -7.99 -5.36 -10.07
N VAL A 78 -7.07 -4.82 -9.27
CA VAL A 78 -6.62 -5.41 -8.01
C VAL A 78 -7.79 -5.87 -7.14
N LEU A 79 -8.87 -5.09 -7.07
CA LEU A 79 -10.07 -5.41 -6.28
C LEU A 79 -10.94 -6.54 -6.87
N ALA A 80 -10.78 -6.86 -8.14
CA ALA A 80 -11.52 -7.91 -8.87
C ALA A 80 -10.64 -9.12 -9.22
N THR A 81 -9.40 -9.14 -8.76
CA THR A 81 -8.47 -10.25 -9.01
C THR A 81 -8.99 -11.55 -8.38
N PRO A 82 -8.93 -12.69 -9.10
CA PRO A 82 -9.30 -13.99 -8.54
C PRO A 82 -8.60 -14.30 -7.22
N ARG A 83 -9.32 -14.88 -6.24
CA ARG A 83 -8.86 -15.06 -4.86
C ARG A 83 -7.53 -15.80 -4.74
N SER A 84 -7.38 -16.92 -5.44
CA SER A 84 -6.13 -17.71 -5.41
C SER A 84 -4.91 -16.89 -5.84
N LYS A 85 -5.09 -16.00 -6.82
CA LYS A 85 -4.04 -15.11 -7.29
C LYS A 85 -3.75 -14.00 -6.27
N LEU A 86 -4.81 -13.42 -5.69
CA LEU A 86 -4.69 -12.40 -4.64
C LEU A 86 -3.89 -12.95 -3.45
N PHE A 87 -4.19 -14.16 -2.98
CA PHE A 87 -3.46 -14.78 -1.87
C PHE A 87 -2.00 -15.09 -2.25
N ALA A 88 -1.78 -15.57 -3.46
CA ALA A 88 -0.42 -15.85 -3.94
C ALA A 88 0.44 -14.57 -3.98
N THR A 89 -0.10 -13.44 -4.43
CA THR A 89 0.62 -12.15 -4.45
C THR A 89 0.82 -11.58 -3.05
N SER A 90 -0.17 -11.72 -2.15
CA SER A 90 -0.07 -11.31 -0.75
C SER A 90 1.03 -12.05 0.00
N ARG A 91 1.31 -13.33 -0.33
CA ARG A 91 2.44 -14.08 0.22
C ARG A 91 3.78 -13.66 -0.40
N LYS A 92 3.80 -13.38 -1.70
CA LYS A 92 5.03 -13.03 -2.44
C LYS A 92 5.57 -11.64 -2.07
N SER A 93 4.72 -10.71 -1.66
CA SER A 93 5.17 -9.38 -1.28
C SER A 93 6.09 -9.39 -0.04
N PRO A 94 5.73 -10.05 1.08
CA PRO A 94 6.67 -10.24 2.19
C PRO A 94 7.92 -11.03 1.81
N ASP A 95 7.79 -12.10 0.98
CA ASP A 95 8.94 -12.89 0.50
C ASP A 95 9.94 -12.05 -0.31
N TYR A 96 9.44 -11.09 -1.08
CA TYR A 96 10.29 -10.15 -1.81
C TYR A 96 11.00 -9.20 -0.85
N ASN A 97 10.26 -8.58 0.04
CA ASN A 97 10.76 -7.56 0.95
C ASN A 97 11.73 -8.13 2.00
N GLU A 98 11.52 -9.38 2.47
CA GLU A 98 12.43 -10.06 3.38
C GLU A 98 13.83 -10.28 2.78
N LYS A 99 13.93 -10.44 1.44
CA LYS A 99 15.21 -10.54 0.74
C LYS A 99 15.98 -9.20 0.67
N LEU A 100 15.27 -8.08 0.78
CA LEU A 100 15.91 -6.77 0.88
C LEU A 100 16.53 -6.60 2.26
N HIS A 101 15.72 -6.77 3.29
CA HIS A 101 16.13 -6.71 4.69
C HIS A 101 15.08 -7.38 5.60
N PRO A 102 15.44 -8.05 6.71
CA PRO A 102 14.48 -8.64 7.65
C PRO A 102 13.42 -7.63 8.14
N TYR A 103 13.80 -6.37 8.35
CA TYR A 103 12.86 -5.32 8.74
C TYR A 103 11.84 -5.01 7.63
N CYS A 104 12.26 -4.98 6.37
CA CYS A 104 11.35 -4.81 5.23
C CYS A 104 10.36 -5.98 5.16
N GLY A 105 10.84 -7.20 5.41
CA GLY A 105 9.99 -8.40 5.52
C GLY A 105 8.94 -8.27 6.63
N LEU A 106 9.35 -7.76 7.80
CA LEU A 106 8.44 -7.54 8.94
C LEU A 106 7.33 -6.55 8.59
N ILE A 107 7.65 -5.37 8.10
CA ILE A 107 6.65 -4.33 7.77
C ILE A 107 5.74 -4.78 6.62
N SER A 108 6.29 -5.45 5.58
CA SER A 108 5.49 -6.00 4.48
C SER A 108 4.56 -7.12 4.94
N SER A 109 5.01 -8.00 5.86
CA SER A 109 4.19 -9.04 6.48
C SER A 109 3.07 -8.44 7.34
N MET A 110 3.37 -7.36 8.09
CA MET A 110 2.34 -6.62 8.83
C MET A 110 1.30 -6.02 7.89
N HIS A 111 1.72 -5.49 6.74
CA HIS A 111 0.80 -4.97 5.73
C HIS A 111 -0.10 -6.07 5.17
N SER A 112 0.46 -7.20 4.72
CA SER A 112 -0.30 -8.32 4.19
C SER A 112 -1.32 -8.87 5.19
N TRP A 113 -0.93 -9.06 6.45
CA TRP A 113 -1.86 -9.50 7.49
C TRP A 113 -2.93 -8.45 7.80
N GLY A 114 -2.50 -7.20 7.94
CA GLY A 114 -3.36 -6.08 8.32
C GLY A 114 -4.45 -5.77 7.31
N LEU A 115 -4.21 -5.95 6.01
CA LEU A 115 -5.22 -5.77 4.96
C LEU A 115 -6.48 -6.60 5.21
N TYR A 116 -6.34 -7.82 5.73
CA TYR A 116 -7.45 -8.74 5.95
C TYR A 116 -8.05 -8.64 7.36
N ASN A 117 -7.28 -8.15 8.34
CA ASN A 117 -7.66 -8.15 9.77
C ASN A 117 -7.84 -6.74 10.34
N GLY A 118 -8.59 -5.88 9.65
CA GLY A 118 -8.94 -4.56 10.17
C GLY A 118 -7.74 -3.68 10.51
N ARG A 119 -6.59 -3.89 9.85
CA ARG A 119 -5.38 -3.09 10.03
C ARG A 119 -4.96 -2.96 11.51
N TYR A 120 -4.97 -4.08 12.22
CA TYR A 120 -4.66 -4.12 13.67
C TYR A 120 -5.59 -3.24 14.53
N GLY A 121 -6.86 -3.12 14.16
CA GLY A 121 -7.86 -2.29 14.85
C GLY A 121 -7.91 -0.84 14.38
N LEU A 122 -7.17 -0.46 13.34
CA LEU A 122 -7.24 0.87 12.72
C LEU A 122 -8.39 1.02 11.71
N SER A 123 -9.08 -0.08 11.37
CA SER A 123 -10.20 -0.11 10.44
C SER A 123 -11.28 -1.08 10.92
N ASP A 124 -12.53 -0.67 10.81
CA ASP A 124 -13.68 -1.53 11.08
C ASP A 124 -13.93 -2.56 9.97
N LYS A 125 -13.23 -2.43 8.83
CA LYS A 125 -13.32 -3.39 7.72
C LYS A 125 -12.41 -4.58 7.98
N ILE A 126 -13.00 -5.72 8.22
CA ILE A 126 -12.33 -7.01 8.38
C ILE A 126 -12.57 -7.80 7.10
N LEU A 127 -11.62 -7.75 6.15
CA LEU A 127 -11.83 -8.35 4.83
C LEU A 127 -11.93 -9.87 4.86
N VAL A 128 -11.34 -10.53 5.87
CA VAL A 128 -11.45 -11.98 6.02
C VAL A 128 -12.90 -12.44 6.16
N ASP A 129 -13.78 -11.62 6.73
CA ASP A 129 -15.21 -11.93 6.90
C ASP A 129 -15.99 -11.96 5.56
N PHE A 130 -15.40 -11.43 4.50
CA PHE A 130 -16.00 -11.39 3.15
C PHE A 130 -15.35 -12.38 2.18
N ILE A 131 -14.49 -13.28 2.69
CA ILE A 131 -13.90 -14.35 1.89
C ILE A 131 -14.87 -15.52 1.85
N GLU A 132 -15.11 -16.05 0.66
CA GLU A 132 -15.99 -17.18 0.41
C GLU A 132 -15.53 -18.43 1.16
N ASP A 133 -16.44 -19.24 1.67
CA ASP A 133 -16.17 -20.41 2.53
C ASP A 133 -15.11 -21.36 1.94
N GLU A 134 -15.11 -21.53 0.62
CA GLU A 134 -14.15 -22.42 -0.09
C GLU A 134 -12.70 -21.93 -0.01
N PHE A 135 -12.46 -20.66 0.30
CA PHE A 135 -11.13 -20.04 0.42
C PHE A 135 -10.69 -19.77 1.86
N GLN A 136 -11.57 -20.02 2.84
CA GLN A 136 -11.30 -19.67 4.25
C GLN A 136 -10.07 -20.39 4.81
N ASP A 137 -9.92 -21.70 4.54
CA ASP A 137 -8.76 -22.45 5.03
C ASP A 137 -7.45 -21.97 4.42
N GLU A 138 -7.44 -21.62 3.13
CA GLU A 138 -6.25 -21.07 2.47
C GLU A 138 -5.89 -19.69 3.02
N MET A 139 -6.90 -18.84 3.23
CA MET A 139 -6.75 -17.52 3.83
C MET A 139 -6.19 -17.62 5.26
N ASN A 140 -6.80 -18.42 6.12
CA ASN A 140 -6.38 -18.60 7.49
C ASN A 140 -4.93 -19.12 7.57
N GLY A 141 -4.59 -20.11 6.75
CA GLY A 141 -3.21 -20.63 6.66
C GLY A 141 -2.19 -19.56 6.20
N MET A 142 -2.59 -18.66 5.30
CA MET A 142 -1.77 -17.52 4.89
C MET A 142 -1.56 -16.55 6.07
N LEU A 143 -2.63 -16.16 6.75
CA LEU A 143 -2.57 -15.19 7.86
C LEU A 143 -1.79 -15.71 9.05
N GLU A 144 -1.97 -17.00 9.42
CA GLU A 144 -1.16 -17.66 10.45
C GLU A 144 0.32 -17.70 10.05
N GLY A 145 0.61 -17.99 8.79
CA GLY A 145 1.97 -17.97 8.25
C GLY A 145 2.65 -16.62 8.40
N GLU A 146 1.91 -15.53 8.15
CA GLU A 146 2.44 -14.17 8.31
C GLU A 146 2.69 -13.82 9.80
N LEU A 147 1.85 -14.24 10.73
CA LEU A 147 2.11 -14.06 12.17
C LEU A 147 3.37 -14.83 12.63
N VAL A 148 3.56 -16.05 12.12
CA VAL A 148 4.78 -16.84 12.40
C VAL A 148 6.01 -16.15 11.80
N ARG A 149 5.91 -15.61 10.58
CA ARG A 149 6.97 -14.82 9.94
C ARG A 149 7.34 -13.61 10.80
N GLN A 150 6.36 -12.81 11.21
CA GLN A 150 6.58 -11.63 12.07
C GLN A 150 7.33 -12.00 13.34
N GLY A 151 6.93 -13.07 14.04
CA GLY A 151 7.61 -13.55 15.24
C GLY A 151 9.08 -13.91 15.01
N LYS A 152 9.38 -14.62 13.91
CA LYS A 152 10.76 -14.97 13.53
C LYS A 152 11.61 -13.74 13.21
N LEU A 153 11.05 -12.81 12.42
CA LEU A 153 11.77 -11.61 12.01
C LEU A 153 12.05 -10.68 13.21
N ILE A 154 11.08 -10.51 14.12
CA ILE A 154 11.27 -9.75 15.36
C ILE A 154 12.39 -10.39 16.20
N SER A 155 12.42 -11.72 16.34
CA SER A 155 13.47 -12.40 17.07
C SER A 155 14.84 -12.16 16.45
N ALA A 156 14.97 -12.33 15.13
CA ALA A 156 16.22 -12.11 14.42
C ALA A 156 16.73 -10.65 14.51
N LEU A 157 15.81 -9.68 14.42
CA LEU A 157 16.17 -8.26 14.58
C LEU A 157 16.62 -7.93 15.99
N ASN A 158 16.00 -8.53 17.02
CA ASN A 158 16.39 -8.34 18.42
C ASN A 158 17.72 -8.98 18.80
N GLU A 159 18.17 -10.01 18.09
CA GLU A 159 19.49 -10.63 18.29
C GLU A 159 20.64 -9.73 17.82
N ASN A 160 20.37 -8.78 16.93
CA ASN A 160 21.37 -7.84 16.43
C ASN A 160 21.19 -6.46 17.12
N PRO A 161 22.18 -5.99 17.90
CA PRO A 161 22.11 -4.69 18.58
C PRO A 161 21.85 -3.50 17.66
N ASP A 162 22.28 -3.57 16.38
CA ASP A 162 22.12 -2.48 15.42
C ASP A 162 20.66 -2.37 14.90
N THR A 163 19.85 -3.41 15.06
CA THR A 163 18.47 -3.46 14.54
C THR A 163 17.41 -3.67 15.64
N ALA A 164 17.82 -3.96 16.87
CA ALA A 164 16.88 -4.27 17.96
C ALA A 164 15.87 -3.13 18.23
N GLU A 165 16.32 -1.88 18.18
CA GLU A 165 15.46 -0.70 18.33
C GLU A 165 14.39 -0.62 17.23
N TRP A 166 14.70 -1.09 16.01
CA TRP A 166 13.76 -1.04 14.87
C TRP A 166 12.56 -1.96 15.09
N ALA A 167 12.81 -3.12 15.75
CA ALA A 167 11.79 -4.13 16.04
C ALA A 167 10.93 -3.79 17.26
N GLU A 168 11.20 -2.69 17.98
CA GLU A 168 10.33 -2.23 19.04
C GLU A 168 8.90 -2.03 18.54
N LYS A 169 7.94 -2.54 19.29
CA LYS A 169 6.53 -2.58 18.88
C LYS A 169 6.00 -1.22 18.44
N ALA A 170 6.29 -0.15 19.18
CA ALA A 170 5.83 1.19 18.86
C ALA A 170 6.44 1.70 17.54
N ARG A 171 7.75 1.46 17.33
CA ARG A 171 8.47 1.84 16.12
C ARG A 171 7.97 1.09 14.89
N ALA A 172 7.92 -0.25 14.96
CA ALA A 172 7.41 -1.06 13.87
C ALA A 172 5.96 -0.71 13.51
N PHE A 173 5.12 -0.43 14.51
CA PHE A 173 3.72 -0.05 14.27
C PHE A 173 3.57 1.36 13.69
N ALA A 174 4.40 2.33 14.08
CA ALA A 174 4.44 3.65 13.44
C ALA A 174 4.83 3.55 11.95
N ASN A 175 5.86 2.77 11.63
CA ASN A 175 6.26 2.55 10.24
C ASN A 175 5.21 1.78 9.41
N TYR A 176 4.50 0.83 10.03
CA TYR A 176 3.34 0.19 9.42
C TYR A 176 2.23 1.19 9.10
N LYS A 177 1.90 2.10 10.03
CA LYS A 177 0.91 3.16 9.78
C LYS A 177 1.35 4.13 8.69
N LEU A 178 2.64 4.44 8.62
CA LEU A 178 3.20 5.25 7.53
C LEU A 178 3.04 4.55 6.17
N LEU A 179 3.28 3.23 6.10
CA LEU A 179 3.02 2.45 4.89
C LEU A 179 1.54 2.56 4.50
N GLN A 180 0.61 2.37 5.47
CA GLN A 180 -0.84 2.48 5.21
C GLN A 180 -1.23 3.87 4.70
N PHE A 181 -0.62 4.93 5.23
CA PHE A 181 -0.86 6.29 4.76
C PHE A 181 -0.37 6.49 3.32
N CYS A 182 0.88 6.12 3.02
CA CYS A 182 1.45 6.27 1.68
C CYS A 182 0.66 5.46 0.64
N ASP A 183 0.28 4.22 0.97
CA ASP A 183 -0.54 3.34 0.14
C ASP A 183 -1.91 3.97 -0.16
N THR A 184 -2.66 4.35 0.87
CA THR A 184 -4.00 4.94 0.70
C THR A 184 -3.96 6.32 0.02
N LEU A 185 -2.94 7.12 0.26
CA LEU A 185 -2.72 8.38 -0.45
C LEU A 185 -2.43 8.14 -1.93
N ALA A 186 -1.60 7.14 -2.27
CA ALA A 186 -1.34 6.77 -3.67
C ALA A 186 -2.61 6.21 -4.34
N LEU A 187 -3.39 5.36 -3.66
CA LEU A 187 -4.66 4.85 -4.15
C LEU A 187 -5.68 5.96 -4.43
N TYR A 188 -5.71 7.03 -3.64
CA TYR A 188 -6.54 8.20 -3.91
C TYR A 188 -6.27 8.78 -5.31
N PHE A 189 -5.00 8.84 -5.71
CA PHE A 189 -4.61 9.29 -7.05
C PHE A 189 -4.80 8.23 -8.13
N ASN A 190 -4.53 6.97 -7.82
CA ASN A 190 -4.51 5.90 -8.80
C ASN A 190 -5.91 5.38 -9.16
N LEU A 191 -6.86 5.35 -8.21
CA LEU A 191 -8.20 4.80 -8.44
C LEU A 191 -9.18 5.83 -9.03
N THR A 192 -8.97 7.12 -8.76
CA THR A 192 -9.94 8.17 -9.09
C THR A 192 -9.39 9.13 -10.14
N PRO A 193 -10.10 9.39 -11.24
CA PRO A 193 -9.74 10.41 -12.22
C PRO A 193 -9.65 11.79 -11.59
N GLU A 194 -8.74 12.63 -12.04
CA GLU A 194 -8.48 13.94 -11.46
C GLU A 194 -9.74 14.79 -11.29
N GLY A 195 -10.57 14.87 -12.34
CA GLY A 195 -11.78 15.71 -12.34
C GLY A 195 -12.90 15.26 -11.40
N THR A 196 -12.77 14.08 -10.78
CA THR A 196 -13.76 13.49 -9.86
C THR A 196 -13.21 13.26 -8.45
N ARG A 197 -11.98 13.68 -8.17
CA ARG A 197 -11.40 13.59 -6.82
C ARG A 197 -12.06 14.60 -5.89
N GLU A 198 -12.44 14.13 -4.73
CA GLU A 198 -13.09 14.93 -3.69
C GLU A 198 -12.18 15.08 -2.47
N GLU A 199 -12.51 16.05 -1.61
CA GLU A 199 -11.87 16.20 -0.31
C GLU A 199 -12.10 14.94 0.55
N THR A 200 -11.05 14.43 1.17
CA THR A 200 -11.11 13.27 2.07
C THR A 200 -10.05 13.37 3.16
N SER A 201 -10.02 12.39 4.08
CA SER A 201 -9.07 12.37 5.18
C SER A 201 -8.49 10.96 5.39
N PHE A 202 -7.22 10.92 5.77
CA PHE A 202 -6.48 9.73 6.14
C PHE A 202 -6.27 9.76 7.66
N ALA A 203 -6.85 8.81 8.37
CA ALA A 203 -6.69 8.67 9.81
C ALA A 203 -5.39 7.92 10.15
N ASN A 204 -4.97 8.03 11.41
CA ASN A 204 -3.85 7.31 11.98
C ASN A 204 -2.51 7.55 11.25
N VAL A 205 -2.30 8.75 10.72
CA VAL A 205 -1.01 9.15 10.15
C VAL A 205 -0.04 9.41 11.30
N PRO A 206 1.10 8.71 11.40
CA PRO A 206 2.01 8.87 12.54
C PRO A 206 2.69 10.25 12.49
N MET A 207 2.55 11.04 13.55
CA MET A 207 3.39 12.21 13.77
C MET A 207 4.73 11.82 14.40
N ASP A 208 4.69 10.85 15.31
CA ASP A 208 5.83 10.17 15.90
C ASP A 208 5.44 8.75 16.31
N VAL A 209 6.27 8.05 17.07
CA VAL A 209 6.00 6.66 17.50
C VAL A 209 4.78 6.53 18.44
N ASN A 210 4.35 7.62 19.09
CA ASN A 210 3.30 7.60 20.11
C ASN A 210 2.06 8.41 19.73
N MET A 211 2.14 9.23 18.69
CA MET A 211 1.08 10.17 18.33
C MET A 211 0.70 10.07 16.85
N ASP A 212 -0.59 10.00 16.62
CA ASP A 212 -1.20 9.98 15.29
C ASP A 212 -2.09 11.20 15.07
N VAL A 213 -2.29 11.55 13.80
CA VAL A 213 -3.20 12.63 13.39
C VAL A 213 -4.00 12.19 12.16
N SER A 214 -5.13 12.84 11.91
CA SER A 214 -5.79 12.77 10.61
C SER A 214 -5.22 13.82 9.67
N VAL A 215 -4.84 13.41 8.46
CA VAL A 215 -4.39 14.31 7.39
C VAL A 215 -5.50 14.42 6.36
N SER A 216 -6.05 15.61 6.14
CA SER A 216 -7.01 15.85 5.07
C SER A 216 -6.30 16.18 3.76
N ILE A 217 -6.88 15.77 2.63
CA ILE A 217 -6.47 16.19 1.28
C ILE A 217 -7.64 16.89 0.60
N LYS A 218 -7.35 18.02 -0.06
CA LYS A 218 -8.34 18.81 -0.79
C LYS A 218 -7.82 19.16 -2.18
N PRO A 219 -8.56 18.84 -3.26
CA PRO A 219 -8.27 19.33 -4.61
C PRO A 219 -8.38 20.84 -4.70
N LEU A 220 -7.40 21.49 -5.33
CA LEU A 220 -7.39 22.95 -5.60
C LEU A 220 -7.54 23.26 -7.09
N GLY A 221 -7.59 22.24 -7.96
CA GLY A 221 -7.56 22.36 -9.42
C GLY A 221 -6.14 22.27 -9.98
N ASP A 222 -6.04 22.15 -11.29
CA ASP A 222 -4.77 22.10 -12.04
C ASP A 222 -3.74 21.11 -11.44
N SER A 223 -4.18 19.88 -11.14
CA SER A 223 -3.38 18.83 -10.50
C SER A 223 -2.70 19.25 -9.19
N THR A 224 -3.28 20.26 -8.50
CA THR A 224 -2.78 20.77 -7.23
C THR A 224 -3.69 20.34 -6.08
N TYR A 225 -3.08 19.97 -4.97
CA TYR A 225 -3.76 19.49 -3.77
C TYR A 225 -3.13 20.10 -2.52
N SER A 226 -3.96 20.44 -1.53
CA SER A 226 -3.48 20.78 -0.20
C SER A 226 -3.64 19.59 0.74
N LEU A 227 -2.64 19.38 1.61
CA LEU A 227 -2.73 18.44 2.73
C LEU A 227 -2.69 19.22 4.04
N ASN A 228 -3.52 18.83 5.01
CA ASN A 228 -3.54 19.49 6.31
C ASN A 228 -3.75 18.49 7.47
N PRO A 229 -2.82 18.41 8.45
CA PRO A 229 -1.50 19.04 8.44
C PRO A 229 -0.61 18.50 7.31
N TYR A 230 0.31 19.30 6.81
CA TYR A 230 1.23 18.94 5.73
C TYR A 230 2.37 18.08 6.27
N PRO A 231 2.59 16.85 5.74
CA PRO A 231 3.50 15.91 6.37
C PRO A 231 4.88 15.78 5.71
N PHE A 232 5.14 16.49 4.60
CA PHE A 232 6.36 16.32 3.80
C PHE A 232 7.41 17.41 4.07
N ASP A 233 8.66 17.12 3.73
CA ASP A 233 9.83 18.03 3.86
C ASP A 233 9.98 18.99 2.67
N ASP A 234 9.32 18.72 1.55
CA ASP A 234 9.33 19.55 0.34
C ASP A 234 7.94 20.16 0.10
N ASP A 235 7.84 21.50 -0.08
CA ASP A 235 6.60 22.23 -0.30
C ASP A 235 6.75 23.24 -1.45
N PRO A 236 6.09 23.03 -2.61
CA PRO A 236 5.20 21.92 -2.92
C PRO A 236 5.95 20.62 -3.31
N LEU A 237 5.53 19.50 -2.76
CA LEU A 237 6.02 18.21 -3.22
C LEU A 237 5.43 17.89 -4.60
N LYS A 238 6.30 17.69 -5.61
CA LYS A 238 5.90 17.31 -6.96
C LYS A 238 6.07 15.81 -7.18
N VAL A 239 4.98 15.14 -7.49
CA VAL A 239 4.95 13.71 -7.78
C VAL A 239 4.24 13.44 -9.10
N PHE A 240 4.60 12.33 -9.71
CA PHE A 240 3.92 11.80 -10.90
C PHE A 240 4.02 10.28 -10.89
N PHE A 241 3.11 9.64 -11.59
CA PHE A 241 3.09 8.20 -11.83
C PHE A 241 2.72 7.95 -13.29
N GLU A 242 3.10 6.80 -13.82
CA GLU A 242 2.86 6.42 -15.19
C GLU A 242 1.75 5.36 -15.30
N GLY A 243 1.03 5.38 -16.41
CA GLY A 243 0.03 4.39 -16.76
C GLY A 243 -0.25 4.41 -18.26
N ARG A 244 -1.18 3.55 -18.69
CA ARG A 244 -1.56 3.44 -20.09
C ARG A 244 -3.07 3.46 -20.22
N TYR A 245 -3.59 4.18 -21.22
CA TYR A 245 -4.97 4.04 -21.63
C TYR A 245 -5.16 2.77 -22.45
N LEU A 246 -6.00 1.88 -21.98
CA LEU A 246 -6.41 0.67 -22.68
C LEU A 246 -7.90 0.73 -23.02
N GLN A 247 -8.22 0.37 -24.26
CA GLN A 247 -9.60 0.28 -24.72
C GLN A 247 -10.15 -1.10 -24.39
N PRO A 248 -11.31 -1.23 -23.72
CA PRO A 248 -12.01 -2.50 -23.62
C PRO A 248 -12.33 -3.03 -25.02
N PHE A 249 -12.26 -4.33 -25.20
CA PHE A 249 -12.73 -4.95 -26.44
C PHE A 249 -14.25 -5.13 -26.38
N ALA A 250 -14.94 -4.59 -27.38
CA ALA A 250 -16.37 -4.82 -27.59
C ALA A 250 -16.65 -6.26 -28.07
#